data_3e6e3ee938893bae05b49133b3b4cd8f
#
_entry.id   3e6e3ee938893bae05b49133b3b4cd8f
#
_cell.length_a   1.000
_cell.length_b   1.000
_cell.length_c   1.000
_cell.angle_alpha   90.00
_cell.angle_beta   90.00
_cell.angle_gamma   90.00
#
_symmetry.space_group_name_H-M   'P 1'
#
loop_
_entity.id
_entity.type
_entity.pdbx_description
1 polymer ?
#
loop_
_entity_poly.entity_id
_entity_poly.type
_entity_poly.pdbx_seq_one_letter_code
_entity_poly.pdbx_strand_id
1 'polypeptide(L)'
;MEKNMILKNSLLTLLLSLFIFSPLYAAKQRGVYATKNIDGQNYYLKNCSSCHGDGNRGGNMSSIREWALMFKNDADELIYLHEEDESSKDVIKYLQGDDFKKQSKLMLEFLQEFAYDSEHIPTCN
;
A
#
# COMPACT_ATOMS: atom_id res chain seq x y z
N MET A 1 -57.52 -15.66 28.75
CA MET A 1 -56.24 -16.26 28.20
C MET A 1 -55.78 -15.64 26.88
N GLU A 2 -56.66 -15.08 26.06
CA GLU A 2 -56.28 -14.50 24.72
C GLU A 2 -55.43 -13.22 24.77
N LYS A 3 -55.66 -12.32 25.74
CA LYS A 3 -54.92 -11.05 25.82
C LYS A 3 -53.40 -11.22 25.99
N ASN A 4 -52.94 -12.25 26.69
CA ASN A 4 -51.53 -12.50 26.94
C ASN A 4 -50.81 -13.09 25.71
N MET A 5 -51.53 -13.73 24.81
CA MET A 5 -50.99 -14.33 23.59
C MET A 5 -50.74 -13.26 22.51
N ILE A 6 -51.64 -12.29 22.40
CA ILE A 6 -51.52 -11.16 21.47
C ILE A 6 -50.32 -10.27 21.87
N LEU A 7 -50.16 -10.02 23.17
CA LEU A 7 -49.06 -9.19 23.66
C LEU A 7 -47.69 -9.86 23.44
N LYS A 8 -47.57 -11.17 23.60
CA LYS A 8 -46.35 -11.94 23.34
C LYS A 8 -45.98 -11.95 21.86
N ASN A 9 -46.97 -12.11 20.98
CA ASN A 9 -46.70 -12.11 19.53
C ASN A 9 -46.32 -10.71 19.03
N SER A 10 -46.92 -9.66 19.58
CA SER A 10 -46.56 -8.27 19.23
C SER A 10 -45.15 -7.88 19.69
N LEU A 11 -44.72 -8.38 20.86
CA LEU A 11 -43.36 -8.14 21.36
C LEU A 11 -42.32 -8.89 20.55
N LEU A 12 -42.64 -10.12 20.11
CA LEU A 12 -41.73 -10.93 19.28
C LEU A 12 -41.54 -10.33 17.89
N THR A 13 -42.59 -9.80 17.27
CA THR A 13 -42.50 -9.12 15.98
C THR A 13 -41.73 -7.80 16.08
N LEU A 14 -41.85 -7.06 17.17
CA LEU A 14 -41.10 -5.83 17.42
C LEU A 14 -39.60 -6.11 17.59
N LEU A 15 -39.25 -7.18 18.30
CA LEU A 15 -37.85 -7.60 18.46
C LEU A 15 -37.24 -8.11 17.15
N LEU A 16 -38.00 -8.78 16.30
CA LEU A 16 -37.51 -9.27 15.02
C LEU A 16 -37.25 -8.12 14.03
N SER A 17 -38.03 -7.03 14.08
CA SER A 17 -37.85 -5.88 13.21
C SER A 17 -36.62 -5.04 13.56
N LEU A 18 -36.11 -5.09 14.79
CA LEU A 18 -34.90 -4.41 15.22
C LEU A 18 -33.62 -5.04 14.65
N PHE A 19 -33.64 -6.32 14.27
CA PHE A 19 -32.48 -6.98 13.66
C PHE A 19 -32.30 -6.71 12.16
N ILE A 20 -33.30 -6.14 11.48
CA ILE A 20 -33.25 -5.90 10.03
C ILE A 20 -32.54 -4.57 9.69
N PHE A 21 -32.37 -3.68 10.67
CA PHE A 21 -31.62 -2.43 10.51
C PHE A 21 -30.15 -2.55 10.95
N SER A 22 -29.50 -3.66 10.63
CA SER A 22 -28.05 -3.63 10.62
C SER A 22 -27.64 -2.67 9.50
N PRO A 23 -27.00 -1.52 9.77
CA PRO A 23 -26.46 -0.71 8.70
C PRO A 23 -25.47 -1.62 7.98
N LEU A 24 -25.77 -1.98 6.74
CA LEU A 24 -24.76 -2.45 5.81
C LEU A 24 -23.75 -1.31 5.74
N TYR A 25 -22.70 -1.39 6.53
CA TYR A 25 -21.50 -0.62 6.28
C TYR A 25 -21.03 -1.11 4.92
N ALA A 26 -21.48 -0.41 3.88
CA ALA A 26 -20.92 -0.56 2.55
C ALA A 26 -19.43 -0.29 2.71
N ALA A 27 -18.62 -1.36 2.71
CA ALA A 27 -17.18 -1.23 2.64
C ALA A 27 -16.94 -0.33 1.41
N LYS A 28 -16.46 0.89 1.65
CA LYS A 28 -16.13 1.84 0.58
C LYS A 28 -15.18 1.09 -0.33
N GLN A 29 -15.66 0.71 -1.51
CA GLN A 29 -14.85 0.03 -2.50
C GLN A 29 -13.69 0.96 -2.80
N ARG A 30 -12.50 0.62 -2.31
CA ARG A 30 -11.29 1.42 -2.54
C ARG A 30 -11.05 1.33 -4.03
N GLY A 31 -11.25 2.45 -4.74
CA GLY A 31 -10.93 2.54 -6.15
C GLY A 31 -9.45 2.20 -6.35
N VAL A 32 -9.11 1.66 -7.51
CA VAL A 32 -7.72 1.46 -7.91
C VAL A 32 -7.07 2.84 -7.92
N TYR A 33 -6.17 3.08 -6.97
CA TYR A 33 -5.41 4.32 -6.92
C TYR A 33 -4.28 4.24 -7.95
N ALA A 34 -4.26 5.17 -8.88
CA ALA A 34 -3.18 5.31 -9.85
C ALA A 34 -2.26 6.45 -9.40
N THR A 35 -0.97 6.22 -9.39
CA THR A 35 0.01 7.25 -9.03
C THR A 35 -0.09 8.47 -9.95
N LYS A 36 0.15 9.65 -9.39
CA LYS A 36 0.39 10.88 -10.16
C LYS A 36 1.87 11.06 -10.50
N ASN A 37 2.75 10.33 -9.82
CA ASN A 37 4.20 10.35 -10.04
C ASN A 37 4.61 9.27 -11.04
N ILE A 38 4.22 9.46 -12.30
CA ILE A 38 4.50 8.52 -13.40
C ILE A 38 5.99 8.32 -13.63
N ASP A 39 6.80 9.35 -13.52
CA ASP A 39 8.25 9.25 -13.71
C ASP A 39 8.89 8.41 -12.60
N GLY A 40 8.52 8.65 -11.35
CA GLY A 40 8.96 7.84 -10.21
C GLY A 40 8.58 6.37 -10.36
N GLN A 41 7.35 6.11 -10.81
CA GLN A 41 6.88 4.75 -11.13
C GLN A 41 7.74 4.10 -12.24
N ASN A 42 8.00 4.82 -13.31
CA ASN A 42 8.79 4.30 -14.44
C ASN A 42 10.23 3.96 -14.01
N TYR A 43 10.86 4.81 -13.18
CA TYR A 43 12.19 4.53 -12.66
C TYR A 43 12.22 3.28 -11.77
N TYR A 44 11.22 3.13 -10.91
CA TYR A 44 11.08 1.92 -10.10
C TYR A 44 10.85 0.68 -10.96
N LEU A 45 9.91 0.72 -11.89
CA LEU A 45 9.60 -0.42 -12.77
C LEU A 45 10.82 -0.87 -13.58
N LYS A 46 11.62 0.07 -14.06
CA LYS A 46 12.81 -0.23 -14.84
C LYS A 46 13.92 -0.90 -14.02
N ASN A 47 14.13 -0.47 -12.78
CA ASN A 47 15.36 -0.80 -12.04
C ASN A 47 15.13 -1.76 -10.86
N CYS A 48 13.89 -1.87 -10.35
CA CYS A 48 13.61 -2.57 -9.09
C CYS A 48 12.56 -3.68 -9.22
N SER A 49 11.62 -3.53 -10.15
CA SER A 49 10.43 -4.38 -10.21
C SER A 49 10.71 -5.84 -10.55
N SER A 50 11.82 -6.15 -11.20
CA SER A 50 12.20 -7.53 -11.55
C SER A 50 12.34 -8.44 -10.32
N CYS A 51 12.77 -7.88 -9.19
CA CYS A 51 12.91 -8.60 -7.92
C CYS A 51 11.77 -8.28 -6.94
N HIS A 52 11.33 -7.02 -6.90
CA HIS A 52 10.37 -6.54 -5.90
C HIS A 52 8.91 -6.49 -6.40
N GLY A 53 8.67 -6.88 -7.65
CA GLY A 53 7.32 -6.86 -8.24
C GLY A 53 6.85 -5.46 -8.62
N ASP A 54 5.57 -5.35 -8.96
CA ASP A 54 4.96 -4.09 -9.39
C ASP A 54 5.13 -2.98 -8.36
N GLY A 55 5.17 -1.74 -8.82
CA GLY A 55 5.49 -0.58 -8.01
C GLY A 55 4.65 -0.41 -6.75
N ASN A 56 3.37 -0.77 -6.82
CA ASN A 56 2.49 -0.75 -5.65
C ASN A 56 2.94 -1.74 -4.57
N ARG A 57 3.44 -2.91 -4.95
CA ARG A 57 3.99 -3.91 -4.02
C ARG A 57 5.33 -3.47 -3.46
N GLY A 58 6.18 -2.91 -4.31
CA GLY A 58 7.49 -2.40 -3.90
C GLY A 58 7.36 -1.29 -2.86
N GLY A 59 6.50 -0.31 -3.09
CA GLY A 59 6.25 0.76 -2.11
C GLY A 59 5.80 0.25 -0.75
N ASN A 60 4.96 -0.79 -0.73
CA ASN A 60 4.42 -1.38 0.49
C ASN A 60 5.43 -2.19 1.33
N MET A 61 6.66 -2.33 0.88
CA MET A 61 7.71 -3.06 1.62
C MET A 61 8.20 -2.31 2.87
N SER A 62 8.04 -1.00 2.91
CA SER A 62 8.52 -0.16 4.00
C SER A 62 7.54 0.98 4.31
N SER A 63 7.73 1.61 5.47
CA SER A 63 7.02 2.83 5.85
C SER A 63 7.55 4.05 5.07
N ILE A 64 6.77 5.13 5.07
CA ILE A 64 7.19 6.43 4.53
C ILE A 64 8.52 6.86 5.12
N ARG A 65 8.68 6.67 6.44
CA ARG A 65 9.91 7.04 7.16
C ARG A 65 11.10 6.17 6.80
N GLU A 66 10.92 4.86 6.72
CA GLU A 66 11.98 3.91 6.37
C GLU A 66 12.48 4.16 4.95
N TRP A 67 11.58 4.39 4.00
CA TRP A 67 11.96 4.80 2.64
C TRP A 67 12.81 6.06 2.65
N ALA A 68 12.42 7.09 3.43
CA ALA A 68 13.20 8.31 3.53
C ALA A 68 14.61 8.07 4.13
N LEU A 69 14.77 7.11 5.03
CA LEU A 69 16.06 6.76 5.60
C LEU A 69 16.95 6.02 4.60
N MET A 70 16.40 5.05 3.87
CA MET A 70 17.13 4.27 2.86
C MET A 70 17.67 5.10 1.71
N PHE A 71 17.01 6.23 1.40
CA PHE A 71 17.43 7.15 0.32
C PHE A 71 18.34 8.27 0.78
N LYS A 72 18.74 8.32 2.06
CA LYS A 72 19.73 9.28 2.57
C LYS A 72 21.15 8.91 2.12
N ASN A 73 22.05 9.90 2.19
CA ASN A 73 23.49 9.71 1.96
C ASN A 73 23.80 8.96 0.65
N ASP A 74 23.22 9.41 -0.45
CA ASP A 74 23.35 8.74 -1.76
C ASP A 74 22.89 7.27 -1.75
N ALA A 75 21.88 6.96 -0.92
CA ALA A 75 21.28 5.64 -0.75
C ALA A 75 22.22 4.56 -0.18
N ASP A 76 23.14 4.92 0.69
CA ASP A 76 24.08 3.99 1.33
C ASP A 76 23.38 2.79 1.97
N GLU A 77 22.30 3.01 2.71
CA GLU A 77 21.52 1.94 3.34
C GLU A 77 20.87 1.02 2.29
N LEU A 78 20.33 1.60 1.22
CA LEU A 78 19.72 0.83 0.15
C LEU A 78 20.75 -0.02 -0.59
N ILE A 79 21.96 0.50 -0.81
CA ILE A 79 23.08 -0.23 -1.40
C ILE A 79 23.47 -1.38 -0.49
N TYR A 80 23.68 -1.11 0.81
CA TYR A 80 24.07 -2.09 1.81
C TYR A 80 23.10 -3.29 1.86
N LEU A 81 21.78 -3.02 1.81
CA LEU A 81 20.76 -4.07 1.82
C LEU A 81 20.81 -5.00 0.58
N HIS A 82 21.48 -4.59 -0.48
CA HIS A 82 21.61 -5.38 -1.72
C HIS A 82 22.99 -6.02 -1.90
N GLU A 83 24.00 -5.69 -1.07
CA GLU A 83 25.39 -6.15 -1.28
C GLU A 83 25.55 -7.67 -1.18
N GLU A 84 24.75 -8.35 -0.37
CA GLU A 84 24.87 -9.80 -0.16
C GLU A 84 24.24 -10.63 -1.29
N ASP A 85 23.46 -10.03 -2.17
CA ASP A 85 22.77 -10.74 -3.25
C ASP A 85 23.51 -10.57 -4.59
N GLU A 86 24.06 -11.66 -5.11
CA GLU A 86 24.73 -11.72 -6.41
C GLU A 86 23.86 -11.23 -7.57
N SER A 87 22.54 -11.36 -7.47
CA SER A 87 21.59 -10.91 -8.50
C SER A 87 21.41 -9.39 -8.51
N SER A 88 21.87 -8.69 -7.47
CA SER A 88 21.71 -7.24 -7.28
C SER A 88 22.82 -6.39 -7.88
N LYS A 89 23.82 -6.97 -8.53
CA LYS A 89 24.98 -6.21 -9.07
C LYS A 89 24.59 -5.05 -9.99
N ASP A 90 23.62 -5.26 -10.86
CA ASP A 90 23.15 -4.22 -11.78
C ASP A 90 22.39 -3.11 -11.05
N VAL A 91 21.63 -3.49 -10.01
CA VAL A 91 20.92 -2.52 -9.15
C VAL A 91 21.90 -1.68 -8.36
N ILE A 92 22.93 -2.29 -7.75
CA ILE A 92 23.99 -1.57 -7.03
C ILE A 92 24.70 -0.57 -7.96
N LYS A 93 25.06 -1.00 -9.15
CA LYS A 93 25.67 -0.10 -10.16
C LYS A 93 24.75 1.07 -10.51
N TYR A 94 23.44 0.82 -10.63
CA TYR A 94 22.46 1.88 -10.87
C TYR A 94 22.38 2.84 -9.67
N LEU A 95 22.28 2.32 -8.44
CA LEU A 95 22.18 3.12 -7.20
C LEU A 95 23.40 4.04 -7.01
N GLN A 96 24.58 3.59 -7.42
CA GLN A 96 25.82 4.36 -7.36
C GLN A 96 26.00 5.33 -8.54
N GLY A 97 25.13 5.25 -9.55
CA GLY A 97 25.26 6.00 -10.79
C GLY A 97 24.63 7.40 -10.76
N ASP A 98 25.01 8.22 -11.72
CA ASP A 98 24.46 9.57 -11.88
C ASP A 98 22.98 9.59 -12.25
N ASP A 99 22.49 8.54 -12.88
CA ASP A 99 21.07 8.42 -13.22
C ASP A 99 20.22 8.31 -11.95
N PHE A 100 20.65 7.49 -11.00
CA PHE A 100 19.94 7.39 -9.72
C PHE A 100 19.92 8.73 -8.98
N LYS A 101 21.04 9.46 -8.94
CA LYS A 101 21.10 10.78 -8.29
C LYS A 101 20.07 11.76 -8.85
N LYS A 102 19.81 11.70 -10.16
CA LYS A 102 18.81 12.55 -10.83
C LYS A 102 17.38 12.06 -10.59
N GLN A 103 17.19 10.76 -10.43
CA GLN A 103 15.88 10.09 -10.39
C GLN A 103 15.40 9.78 -8.97
N SER A 104 16.31 9.72 -7.99
CA SER A 104 16.08 9.26 -6.63
C SER A 104 14.93 9.97 -5.93
N LYS A 105 14.81 11.28 -6.09
CA LYS A 105 13.73 12.07 -5.47
C LYS A 105 12.35 11.60 -5.94
N LEU A 106 12.16 11.47 -7.25
CA LEU A 106 10.88 11.06 -7.82
C LEU A 106 10.56 9.61 -7.49
N MET A 107 11.59 8.75 -7.49
CA MET A 107 11.43 7.34 -7.08
C MET A 107 11.05 7.22 -5.61
N LEU A 108 11.69 7.99 -4.72
CA LEU A 108 11.35 8.03 -3.31
C LEU A 108 9.90 8.49 -3.08
N GLU A 109 9.48 9.57 -3.72
CA GLU A 109 8.11 10.07 -3.64
C GLU A 109 7.09 9.01 -4.08
N PHE A 110 7.40 8.28 -5.15
CA PHE A 110 6.56 7.18 -5.61
C PHE A 110 6.49 6.02 -4.60
N LEU A 111 7.62 5.59 -4.04
CA LEU A 111 7.65 4.52 -3.04
C LEU A 111 6.91 4.90 -1.76
N GLN A 112 7.05 6.16 -1.32
CA GLN A 112 6.34 6.68 -0.15
C GLN A 112 4.83 6.79 -0.38
N GLU A 113 4.40 7.07 -1.61
CA GLU A 113 2.99 7.11 -1.98
C GLU A 113 2.28 5.78 -1.74
N PHE A 114 3.00 4.67 -1.92
CA PHE A 114 2.51 3.30 -1.73
C PHE A 114 3.08 2.59 -0.49
N ALA A 115 3.73 3.30 0.41
CA ALA A 115 4.22 2.76 1.68
C ALA A 115 3.09 2.12 2.50
N TYR A 116 3.39 1.12 3.34
CA TYR A 116 2.35 0.40 4.07
C TYR A 116 1.58 1.28 5.09
N ASP A 117 2.15 2.40 5.49
CA ASP A 117 1.55 3.40 6.37
C ASP A 117 0.98 4.62 5.61
N SER A 118 0.96 4.58 4.27
CA SER A 118 0.36 5.61 3.44
C SER A 118 -1.16 5.48 3.36
N GLU A 119 -1.84 6.54 2.90
CA GLU A 119 -3.28 6.51 2.64
C GLU A 119 -3.65 5.65 1.40
N HIS A 120 -2.66 5.31 0.57
CA HIS A 120 -2.82 4.62 -0.71
C HIS A 120 -2.27 3.20 -0.66
N ILE A 121 -2.73 2.40 0.30
CA ILE A 121 -2.33 1.00 0.42
C ILE A 121 -2.75 0.24 -0.84
N PRO A 122 -1.82 -0.50 -1.50
CA PRO A 122 -2.17 -1.29 -2.66
C PRO A 122 -3.25 -2.32 -2.33
N THR A 123 -4.29 -2.38 -3.14
CA THR A 123 -5.25 -3.47 -3.08
C THR A 123 -4.64 -4.67 -3.77
N CYS A 124 -4.58 -5.81 -3.08
CA CYS A 124 -4.25 -7.09 -3.73
C CYS A 124 -5.36 -7.38 -4.76
N ASN A 125 -5.02 -7.42 -6.04
CA ASN A 125 -5.82 -7.98 -7.11
C ASN A 125 -5.31 -9.39 -7.40
#